data_6739a0829ff971cc30570b8003f158e1
#
_entry.id   6739a0829ff971cc30570b8003f158e1
#
_cell.length_a   1.000
_cell.length_b   1.000
_cell.length_c   1.000
_cell.angle_alpha   90.00
_cell.angle_beta   90.00
_cell.angle_gamma   90.00
#
_symmetry.space_group_name_H-M   'P 1'
#
loop_
_entity.id
_entity.type
_entity.pdbx_description
1 polymer ?
#
loop_
_entity_poly.entity_id
_entity_poly.type
_entity_poly.pdbx_seq_one_letter_code
_entity_poly.pdbx_strand_id
1 'polypeptide(L)'
;FSVGTDWTLGTGWAISGGEAKWTGTTATNLEQAVTGLTSGKKYHFTINVVDPDADADATTIPSLKVKIIGTTTTTVLLDKTLPIGNSFFRFDTDDTGVTIQIYPATNAEQNVNVTETSLKLAVVATPITNAPINNLGLVVTEERFIFALGAGGNSRKVQWCSFEDRNLWAPASTNQAGDTELQTSGQIMQGIRTRGQILILTDVDAFTAVYSGPPEIYRFTRVGTSCGTVTSRGAVDTDKGVFFIGQENFFLFNGNTVQTIKCDVHDYIFGDINTSQQTKIWAMGIPQYGEVWWFYPSANSIEIDRYVAYDYNENHWMIGELSRTSGVQRGVFRYPMMADWDTTHANIKEHEVGYNVDNGAIFAETGPISIGNGDQIAKVTSVIPDEVTQGDVNMTFKTRFHPNDTETSHGPFTPANPTDARFSGRQLRMKVQGVRPANWRVGVMRLQTVAGGNR
;
A
#
# COMPACT_ATOMS: atom_id res chain seq x y z
N PHE A 1 -34.12 -17.88 -3.08
CA PHE A 1 -34.90 -18.97 -3.64
C PHE A 1 -36.40 -18.62 -3.57
N SER A 2 -37.03 -18.32 -4.68
CA SER A 2 -38.47 -18.23 -4.79
C SER A 2 -39.06 -19.64 -4.97
N VAL A 3 -40.26 -19.86 -4.46
CA VAL A 3 -40.92 -21.16 -4.45
C VAL A 3 -40.97 -21.75 -5.87
N GLY A 4 -40.15 -22.69 -6.14
CA GLY A 4 -40.41 -23.99 -6.65
C GLY A 4 -40.45 -24.25 -8.12
N THR A 5 -40.20 -23.40 -9.12
CA THR A 5 -40.32 -23.87 -10.52
C THR A 5 -38.98 -24.12 -11.23
N ASP A 6 -37.90 -23.55 -10.73
CA ASP A 6 -36.61 -23.58 -11.47
C ASP A 6 -35.58 -24.57 -10.92
N TRP A 7 -35.84 -25.13 -9.73
CA TRP A 7 -34.93 -26.06 -9.06
C TRP A 7 -35.56 -27.47 -8.98
N THR A 8 -34.82 -28.46 -9.43
CA THR A 8 -35.14 -29.88 -9.22
C THR A 8 -34.57 -30.34 -7.89
N LEU A 9 -35.42 -30.77 -6.98
CA LEU A 9 -35.06 -31.19 -5.63
C LEU A 9 -34.78 -32.70 -5.61
N GLY A 10 -33.54 -33.05 -5.21
CA GLY A 10 -33.23 -34.42 -4.82
C GLY A 10 -33.78 -34.76 -3.44
N THR A 11 -33.77 -36.04 -3.05
CA THR A 11 -34.25 -36.53 -1.76
C THR A 11 -33.46 -35.84 -0.63
N GLY A 12 -34.15 -35.27 0.36
CA GLY A 12 -33.55 -34.54 1.47
C GLY A 12 -33.43 -33.03 1.24
N TRP A 13 -33.70 -32.53 0.06
CA TRP A 13 -33.79 -31.11 -0.23
C TRP A 13 -35.21 -30.58 -0.10
N ALA A 14 -35.38 -29.42 0.50
CA ALA A 14 -36.65 -28.69 0.56
C ALA A 14 -36.42 -27.21 0.36
N ILE A 15 -37.33 -26.50 -0.33
CA ILE A 15 -37.31 -25.01 -0.41
C ILE A 15 -38.41 -24.48 0.47
N SER A 16 -38.03 -23.67 1.46
CA SER A 16 -38.97 -22.99 2.38
C SER A 16 -38.36 -21.70 2.90
N GLY A 17 -39.20 -20.65 3.04
CA GLY A 17 -38.76 -19.36 3.57
C GLY A 17 -37.76 -18.62 2.69
N GLY A 18 -37.68 -18.93 1.38
CA GLY A 18 -36.71 -18.31 0.48
C GLY A 18 -35.33 -18.97 0.47
N GLU A 19 -35.18 -20.11 1.14
CA GLU A 19 -33.93 -20.87 1.27
C GLU A 19 -34.09 -22.29 0.76
N ALA A 20 -33.03 -22.87 0.20
CA ALA A 20 -32.94 -24.31 -0.07
C ALA A 20 -32.25 -24.99 1.13
N LYS A 21 -32.95 -25.94 1.75
CA LYS A 21 -32.57 -26.62 2.98
C LYS A 21 -32.24 -28.07 2.71
N TRP A 22 -31.10 -28.51 3.22
CA TRP A 22 -30.69 -29.90 3.21
C TRP A 22 -30.78 -30.50 4.59
N THR A 23 -31.55 -31.58 4.74
CA THR A 23 -31.69 -32.33 6.01
C THR A 23 -31.59 -33.85 5.79
N GLY A 24 -30.95 -34.27 4.69
CA GLY A 24 -30.88 -35.68 4.29
C GLY A 24 -29.64 -36.40 4.78
N THR A 25 -29.65 -37.72 4.65
CA THR A 25 -28.51 -38.61 4.97
C THR A 25 -27.86 -39.21 3.73
N THR A 26 -28.46 -39.04 2.55
CA THR A 26 -27.95 -39.57 1.27
C THR A 26 -27.67 -38.41 0.32
N ALA A 27 -26.44 -38.32 -0.19
CA ALA A 27 -26.05 -37.26 -1.10
C ALA A 27 -26.87 -37.28 -2.37
N THR A 28 -27.78 -36.32 -2.51
CA THR A 28 -28.56 -36.06 -3.72
C THR A 28 -28.42 -34.59 -4.12
N ASN A 29 -28.71 -34.32 -5.40
CA ASN A 29 -28.46 -32.98 -5.95
C ASN A 29 -29.70 -32.09 -5.80
N LEU A 30 -29.45 -30.83 -5.51
CA LEU A 30 -30.31 -29.72 -5.87
C LEU A 30 -29.83 -29.21 -7.22
N GLU A 31 -30.67 -29.24 -8.25
CA GLU A 31 -30.25 -28.94 -9.61
C GLU A 31 -31.06 -27.81 -10.25
N GLN A 32 -30.36 -26.97 -11.02
CA GLN A 32 -30.99 -25.97 -11.87
C GLN A 32 -30.33 -25.96 -13.24
N ALA A 33 -31.18 -26.06 -14.30
CA ALA A 33 -30.74 -25.82 -15.67
C ALA A 33 -30.85 -24.31 -15.99
N VAL A 34 -29.78 -23.72 -16.44
CA VAL A 34 -29.74 -22.33 -16.90
C VAL A 34 -29.42 -22.30 -18.38
N THR A 35 -30.25 -21.61 -19.16
CA THR A 35 -30.10 -21.48 -20.62
C THR A 35 -29.87 -20.01 -21.00
N GLY A 36 -29.54 -19.78 -22.28
CA GLY A 36 -29.32 -18.43 -22.80
C GLY A 36 -27.93 -17.84 -22.45
N LEU A 37 -26.98 -18.70 -22.08
CA LEU A 37 -25.59 -18.31 -21.93
C LEU A 37 -24.93 -18.08 -23.29
N THR A 38 -23.85 -17.33 -23.32
CA THR A 38 -23.03 -17.12 -24.53
C THR A 38 -21.77 -17.96 -24.42
N SER A 39 -21.59 -18.91 -25.34
CA SER A 39 -20.37 -19.74 -25.42
C SER A 39 -19.12 -18.89 -25.57
N GLY A 40 -18.03 -19.30 -24.95
CA GLY A 40 -16.74 -18.57 -24.91
C GLY A 40 -16.73 -17.38 -24.01
N LYS A 41 -17.74 -17.18 -23.15
CA LYS A 41 -17.76 -16.08 -22.16
C LYS A 41 -17.51 -16.59 -20.76
N LYS A 42 -17.02 -15.67 -19.92
CA LYS A 42 -16.82 -15.91 -18.48
C LYS A 42 -18.09 -15.59 -17.71
N TYR A 43 -18.40 -16.41 -16.74
CA TYR A 43 -19.52 -16.21 -15.84
C TYR A 43 -19.05 -16.20 -14.40
N HIS A 44 -19.78 -15.44 -13.57
CA HIS A 44 -19.62 -15.40 -12.13
C HIS A 44 -20.76 -16.17 -11.48
N PHE A 45 -20.42 -17.12 -10.64
CA PHE A 45 -21.36 -17.81 -9.79
C PHE A 45 -21.12 -17.42 -8.34
N THR A 46 -22.17 -16.96 -7.67
CA THR A 46 -22.13 -16.65 -6.22
C THR A 46 -23.12 -17.55 -5.51
N ILE A 47 -22.78 -17.97 -4.32
CA ILE A 47 -23.61 -18.79 -3.46
C ILE A 47 -23.33 -18.47 -2.00
N ASN A 48 -24.38 -18.38 -1.19
CA ASN A 48 -24.28 -18.23 0.25
C ASN A 48 -24.79 -19.48 0.95
N VAL A 49 -23.93 -20.10 1.76
CA VAL A 49 -24.22 -21.31 2.54
C VAL A 49 -24.26 -20.93 4.01
N VAL A 50 -25.33 -21.33 4.71
CA VAL A 50 -25.55 -21.05 6.11
C VAL A 50 -25.74 -22.34 6.88
N ASP A 51 -25.06 -22.45 8.00
CA ASP A 51 -25.32 -23.48 9.01
C ASP A 51 -26.36 -22.94 9.99
N PRO A 52 -27.61 -23.44 9.96
CA PRO A 52 -28.69 -22.96 10.83
C PRO A 52 -28.52 -23.38 12.29
N ASP A 53 -27.70 -24.41 12.55
CA ASP A 53 -27.49 -24.99 13.87
C ASP A 53 -26.11 -24.67 14.44
N ALA A 54 -25.46 -23.61 13.92
CA ALA A 54 -24.11 -23.20 14.33
C ALA A 54 -24.06 -22.94 15.85
N ASP A 55 -23.93 -24.00 16.63
CA ASP A 55 -23.55 -23.94 18.02
C ASP A 55 -22.04 -24.12 18.15
N ALA A 56 -21.47 -23.59 19.23
CA ALA A 56 -20.02 -23.55 19.45
C ALA A 56 -19.39 -24.96 19.70
N ASP A 57 -20.16 -26.03 19.62
CA ASP A 57 -19.76 -27.40 19.98
C ASP A 57 -19.89 -28.41 18.84
N ALA A 58 -20.19 -27.95 17.61
CA ALA A 58 -20.32 -28.83 16.45
C ALA A 58 -18.97 -29.41 16.03
N THR A 59 -18.80 -30.71 16.25
CA THR A 59 -17.60 -31.47 15.83
C THR A 59 -17.51 -31.72 14.33
N THR A 60 -18.54 -31.39 13.55
CA THR A 60 -18.60 -31.54 12.10
C THR A 60 -19.15 -30.27 11.45
N ILE A 61 -18.29 -29.54 10.73
CA ILE A 61 -18.72 -28.41 9.90
C ILE A 61 -19.42 -28.98 8.66
N PRO A 62 -20.71 -28.69 8.44
CA PRO A 62 -21.40 -29.14 7.23
C PRO A 62 -20.74 -28.55 5.98
N SER A 63 -20.55 -29.37 4.95
CA SER A 63 -19.96 -28.92 3.69
C SER A 63 -20.77 -29.34 2.50
N LEU A 64 -21.06 -28.38 1.62
CA LEU A 64 -21.64 -28.60 0.33
C LEU A 64 -20.57 -28.58 -0.76
N LYS A 65 -20.92 -29.15 -1.91
CA LYS A 65 -20.19 -28.99 -3.16
C LYS A 65 -21.09 -28.35 -4.21
N VAL A 66 -20.46 -27.58 -5.08
CA VAL A 66 -21.11 -27.12 -6.31
C VAL A 66 -20.37 -27.68 -7.51
N LYS A 67 -21.15 -28.18 -8.48
CA LYS A 67 -20.65 -28.59 -9.77
C LYS A 67 -21.47 -27.90 -10.86
N ILE A 68 -20.79 -27.30 -11.83
CA ILE A 68 -21.44 -26.65 -13.00
C ILE A 68 -20.98 -27.40 -14.24
N ILE A 69 -21.93 -27.89 -15.01
CA ILE A 69 -21.70 -28.75 -16.17
C ILE A 69 -22.36 -28.11 -17.39
N GLY A 70 -21.68 -28.08 -18.53
CA GLY A 70 -22.27 -27.67 -19.79
C GLY A 70 -23.44 -28.61 -20.18
N THR A 71 -24.56 -28.03 -20.60
CA THR A 71 -25.79 -28.79 -20.89
C THR A 71 -25.64 -29.68 -22.16
N THR A 72 -24.93 -29.18 -23.16
CA THR A 72 -24.70 -29.87 -24.43
C THR A 72 -23.33 -30.57 -24.46
N THR A 73 -22.31 -29.91 -23.98
CA THR A 73 -20.94 -30.43 -24.02
C THR A 73 -20.66 -31.45 -22.91
N THR A 74 -21.48 -31.48 -21.85
CA THR A 74 -21.27 -32.27 -20.62
C THR A 74 -19.93 -32.04 -19.93
N THR A 75 -19.21 -30.97 -20.31
CA THR A 75 -17.93 -30.58 -19.72
C THR A 75 -18.14 -30.04 -18.32
N VAL A 76 -17.32 -30.47 -17.36
CA VAL A 76 -17.32 -29.91 -16.01
C VAL A 76 -16.58 -28.57 -16.03
N LEU A 77 -17.31 -27.48 -15.84
CA LEU A 77 -16.82 -26.12 -15.90
C LEU A 77 -16.37 -25.63 -14.52
N LEU A 78 -16.99 -26.13 -13.47
CA LEU A 78 -16.66 -25.84 -12.06
C LEU A 78 -16.95 -27.08 -11.20
N ASP A 79 -16.06 -27.39 -10.27
CA ASP A 79 -16.27 -28.40 -9.20
C ASP A 79 -15.52 -27.90 -7.95
N LYS A 80 -16.26 -27.47 -6.94
CA LYS A 80 -15.69 -26.86 -5.73
C LYS A 80 -16.47 -27.25 -4.48
N THR A 81 -15.73 -27.37 -3.37
CA THR A 81 -16.31 -27.45 -2.03
C THR A 81 -16.69 -26.06 -1.56
N LEU A 82 -17.85 -25.92 -0.96
CA LEU A 82 -18.41 -24.67 -0.47
C LEU A 82 -18.18 -24.58 1.04
N PRO A 83 -17.44 -23.58 1.53
CA PRO A 83 -17.42 -23.27 2.96
C PRO A 83 -18.74 -22.61 3.39
N ILE A 84 -18.98 -22.54 4.69
CA ILE A 84 -20.03 -21.69 5.25
C ILE A 84 -19.73 -20.23 4.91
N GLY A 85 -20.77 -19.48 4.56
CA GLY A 85 -20.69 -18.09 4.14
C GLY A 85 -20.76 -17.89 2.62
N ASN A 86 -20.41 -16.70 2.17
CA ASN A 86 -20.44 -16.31 0.78
C ASN A 86 -19.25 -16.89 0.01
N SER A 87 -19.53 -17.57 -1.08
CA SER A 87 -18.54 -18.05 -2.03
C SER A 87 -18.74 -17.42 -3.41
N PHE A 88 -17.63 -17.15 -4.09
CA PHE A 88 -17.59 -16.53 -5.39
C PHE A 88 -16.67 -17.31 -6.32
N PHE A 89 -17.18 -17.72 -7.48
CA PHE A 89 -16.43 -18.49 -8.46
C PHE A 89 -16.53 -17.87 -9.85
N ARG A 90 -15.50 -18.08 -10.66
CA ARG A 90 -15.48 -17.74 -12.09
C ARG A 90 -15.24 -19.00 -12.90
N PHE A 91 -15.92 -19.12 -14.02
CA PHE A 91 -15.67 -20.18 -14.99
C PHE A 91 -15.90 -19.68 -16.42
N ASP A 92 -15.23 -20.31 -17.36
CA ASP A 92 -15.47 -20.11 -18.80
C ASP A 92 -16.50 -21.14 -19.27
N THR A 93 -17.48 -20.72 -20.05
CA THR A 93 -18.41 -21.67 -20.66
C THR A 93 -18.13 -21.86 -22.16
N ASP A 94 -18.11 -23.10 -22.58
CA ASP A 94 -18.08 -23.50 -23.99
C ASP A 94 -19.48 -23.83 -24.52
N ASP A 95 -20.53 -23.64 -23.72
CA ASP A 95 -21.90 -24.03 -23.95
C ASP A 95 -22.87 -22.83 -23.89
N THR A 96 -24.07 -22.99 -24.41
CA THR A 96 -25.17 -22.01 -24.35
C THR A 96 -26.12 -22.27 -23.19
N GLY A 97 -25.88 -23.31 -22.40
CA GLY A 97 -26.57 -23.62 -21.17
C GLY A 97 -25.70 -24.40 -20.20
N VAL A 98 -26.01 -24.34 -18.92
CA VAL A 98 -25.33 -25.11 -17.87
C VAL A 98 -26.34 -25.72 -16.91
N THR A 99 -25.95 -26.83 -16.30
CA THR A 99 -26.64 -27.40 -15.15
C THR A 99 -25.81 -27.11 -13.89
N ILE A 100 -26.39 -26.44 -12.94
CA ILE A 100 -25.82 -26.18 -11.61
C ILE A 100 -26.32 -27.30 -10.70
N GLN A 101 -25.40 -28.02 -10.09
CA GLN A 101 -25.64 -29.07 -9.10
C GLN A 101 -25.04 -28.66 -7.77
N ILE A 102 -25.86 -28.63 -6.71
CA ILE A 102 -25.41 -28.40 -5.33
C ILE A 102 -25.73 -29.68 -4.56
N TYR A 103 -24.77 -30.24 -3.88
CA TYR A 103 -24.92 -31.51 -3.17
C TYR A 103 -24.04 -31.57 -1.95
N PRO A 104 -24.41 -32.34 -0.91
CA PRO A 104 -23.58 -32.52 0.28
C PRO A 104 -22.26 -33.19 -0.07
N ALA A 105 -21.19 -32.76 0.56
CA ALA A 105 -19.85 -33.30 0.32
C ALA A 105 -19.68 -34.73 0.88
N THR A 106 -20.51 -35.10 1.84
CA THR A 106 -20.51 -36.42 2.50
C THR A 106 -21.93 -36.95 2.65
N ASN A 107 -22.09 -38.25 2.82
CA ASN A 107 -23.37 -38.89 3.11
C ASN A 107 -23.76 -38.88 4.59
N ALA A 108 -23.22 -37.96 5.37
CA ALA A 108 -23.58 -37.79 6.79
C ALA A 108 -24.80 -36.87 6.91
N GLU A 109 -25.56 -37.07 7.96
CA GLU A 109 -26.65 -36.14 8.32
C GLU A 109 -26.08 -34.74 8.57
N GLN A 110 -26.62 -33.76 7.86
CA GLN A 110 -26.19 -32.38 7.95
C GLN A 110 -27.42 -31.48 7.81
N ASN A 111 -27.45 -30.40 8.54
CA ASN A 111 -28.43 -29.34 8.38
C ASN A 111 -27.76 -28.11 7.78
N VAL A 112 -28.03 -27.86 6.49
CA VAL A 112 -27.37 -26.78 5.74
C VAL A 112 -28.38 -26.06 4.87
N ASN A 113 -28.35 -24.74 4.90
CA ASN A 113 -29.17 -23.88 4.08
C ASN A 113 -28.36 -23.20 3.00
N VAL A 114 -28.91 -23.11 1.80
CA VAL A 114 -28.44 -22.21 0.74
C VAL A 114 -29.43 -21.05 0.67
N THR A 115 -28.97 -19.86 1.01
CA THR A 115 -29.83 -18.68 1.13
C THR A 115 -29.85 -17.85 -0.15
N GLU A 116 -28.78 -17.90 -0.94
CA GLU A 116 -28.66 -17.12 -2.17
C GLU A 116 -27.82 -17.87 -3.22
N THR A 117 -28.25 -17.82 -4.48
CA THR A 117 -27.44 -18.19 -5.64
C THR A 117 -27.60 -17.15 -6.75
N SER A 118 -26.53 -16.85 -7.46
CA SER A 118 -26.59 -15.95 -8.62
C SER A 118 -25.58 -16.39 -9.67
N LEU A 119 -26.03 -16.43 -10.93
CA LEU A 119 -25.17 -16.62 -12.09
C LEU A 119 -25.28 -15.39 -12.99
N LYS A 120 -24.18 -14.69 -13.19
CA LYS A 120 -24.12 -13.46 -14.01
C LYS A 120 -22.99 -13.54 -15.01
N LEU A 121 -23.22 -12.98 -16.20
CA LEU A 121 -22.13 -12.77 -17.16
C LEU A 121 -21.03 -11.94 -16.45
N ALA A 122 -19.82 -12.47 -16.46
CA ALA A 122 -18.67 -11.71 -16.00
C ALA A 122 -18.47 -10.53 -16.96
N VAL A 123 -18.61 -9.32 -16.47
CA VAL A 123 -18.24 -8.15 -17.24
C VAL A 123 -16.71 -8.21 -17.43
N VAL A 124 -16.30 -8.74 -18.57
CA VAL A 124 -14.89 -8.68 -18.98
C VAL A 124 -14.59 -7.24 -19.31
N ALA A 125 -13.51 -6.71 -18.75
CA ALA A 125 -13.05 -5.37 -19.15
C ALA A 125 -12.91 -5.34 -20.67
N THR A 126 -13.60 -4.40 -21.30
CA THR A 126 -13.55 -4.25 -22.76
C THR A 126 -12.39 -3.30 -23.08
N PRO A 127 -11.44 -3.67 -23.95
CA PRO A 127 -10.41 -2.75 -24.39
C PRO A 127 -11.03 -1.46 -24.95
N ILE A 128 -10.44 -0.32 -24.62
CA ILE A 128 -10.84 0.96 -25.20
C ILE A 128 -10.44 0.94 -26.68
N THR A 129 -11.38 1.24 -27.54
CA THR A 129 -11.17 1.25 -29.00
C THR A 129 -10.02 2.19 -29.36
N ASN A 130 -9.10 1.71 -30.19
CA ASN A 130 -7.92 2.46 -30.67
C ASN A 130 -6.96 2.96 -29.58
N ALA A 131 -7.15 2.61 -28.32
CA ALA A 131 -6.16 2.95 -27.30
C ALA A 131 -4.84 2.19 -27.55
N PRO A 132 -3.68 2.81 -27.29
CA PRO A 132 -2.40 2.14 -27.44
C PRO A 132 -2.31 0.93 -26.51
N ILE A 133 -1.64 -0.11 -26.96
CA ILE A 133 -1.38 -1.34 -26.19
C ILE A 133 -0.01 -1.26 -25.49
N ASN A 134 0.27 -2.17 -24.58
CA ASN A 134 1.57 -2.27 -23.89
C ASN A 134 2.01 -0.97 -23.21
N ASN A 135 1.10 -0.37 -22.44
CA ASN A 135 1.39 0.87 -21.71
C ASN A 135 2.03 0.56 -20.35
N LEU A 136 2.92 1.43 -19.88
CA LEU A 136 3.53 1.37 -18.55
C LEU A 136 2.63 1.99 -17.47
N GLY A 137 1.83 2.99 -17.84
CA GLY A 137 0.95 3.68 -16.90
C GLY A 137 -0.08 4.57 -17.59
N LEU A 138 -0.98 5.11 -16.79
CA LEU A 138 -2.02 6.04 -17.22
C LEU A 138 -2.09 7.22 -16.27
N VAL A 139 -2.38 8.41 -16.79
CA VAL A 139 -2.75 9.56 -15.97
C VAL A 139 -3.85 10.36 -16.67
N VAL A 140 -4.81 10.84 -15.89
CA VAL A 140 -5.89 11.71 -16.39
C VAL A 140 -5.53 13.15 -16.08
N THR A 141 -5.51 14.00 -17.11
CA THR A 141 -5.18 15.42 -16.96
C THR A 141 -6.34 16.22 -16.38
N GLU A 142 -6.09 17.43 -15.94
CA GLU A 142 -7.11 18.33 -15.42
C GLU A 142 -8.13 18.69 -16.51
N GLU A 143 -7.69 18.80 -17.75
CA GLU A 143 -8.50 19.06 -18.94
C GLU A 143 -9.22 17.81 -19.45
N ARG A 144 -9.16 16.68 -18.74
CA ARG A 144 -9.88 15.43 -19.09
C ARG A 144 -9.38 14.68 -20.32
N PHE A 145 -8.08 14.80 -20.61
CA PHE A 145 -7.40 13.88 -21.52
C PHE A 145 -6.89 12.67 -20.74
N ILE A 146 -6.74 11.54 -21.41
CA ILE A 146 -6.07 10.36 -20.85
C ILE A 146 -4.69 10.27 -21.49
N PHE A 147 -3.63 10.31 -20.70
CA PHE A 147 -2.28 10.02 -21.16
C PHE A 147 -1.98 8.54 -20.96
N ALA A 148 -1.56 7.88 -22.01
CA ALA A 148 -0.93 6.56 -21.98
C ALA A 148 0.59 6.75 -21.97
N LEU A 149 1.21 6.29 -20.91
CA LEU A 149 2.65 6.40 -20.68
C LEU A 149 3.35 5.13 -21.15
N GLY A 150 4.47 5.25 -21.87
CA GLY A 150 5.13 4.11 -22.49
C GLY A 150 4.28 3.49 -23.61
N ALA A 151 3.53 4.32 -24.34
CA ALA A 151 2.51 3.91 -25.27
C ALA A 151 3.03 3.06 -26.43
N GLY A 152 2.33 1.97 -26.76
CA GLY A 152 2.69 1.07 -27.84
C GLY A 152 3.97 0.26 -27.61
N GLY A 153 4.42 0.15 -26.37
CA GLY A 153 5.68 -0.51 -26.02
C GLY A 153 6.93 0.36 -26.17
N ASN A 154 6.79 1.62 -26.59
CA ASN A 154 7.89 2.59 -26.58
C ASN A 154 7.96 3.24 -25.18
N SER A 155 8.95 2.87 -24.39
CA SER A 155 9.10 3.27 -22.99
C SER A 155 9.25 4.79 -22.77
N ARG A 156 9.51 5.58 -23.82
CA ARG A 156 9.65 7.04 -23.78
C ARG A 156 8.47 7.79 -24.38
N LYS A 157 7.49 7.06 -24.95
CA LYS A 157 6.36 7.66 -25.66
C LYS A 157 5.23 7.99 -24.72
N VAL A 158 4.72 9.21 -24.82
CA VAL A 158 3.45 9.63 -24.21
C VAL A 158 2.45 9.82 -25.36
N GLN A 159 1.29 9.21 -25.26
CA GLN A 159 0.21 9.36 -26.23
C GLN A 159 -1.07 9.73 -25.46
N TRP A 160 -1.85 10.65 -26.03
CA TRP A 160 -3.10 11.08 -25.39
C TRP A 160 -4.29 10.99 -26.36
N CYS A 161 -5.47 10.68 -25.77
CA CYS A 161 -6.73 10.69 -26.52
C CYS A 161 -7.16 12.12 -26.86
N SER A 162 -8.17 12.28 -27.67
CA SER A 162 -8.81 13.58 -27.87
C SER A 162 -9.57 14.01 -26.60
N PHE A 163 -9.83 15.31 -26.51
CA PHE A 163 -10.57 15.94 -25.42
C PHE A 163 -11.91 15.20 -25.19
N GLU A 164 -12.11 14.69 -23.96
CA GLU A 164 -13.30 13.94 -23.53
C GLU A 164 -13.67 12.71 -24.38
N ASP A 165 -12.87 12.33 -25.37
CA ASP A 165 -13.14 11.15 -26.20
C ASP A 165 -12.05 10.08 -26.04
N ARG A 166 -12.33 9.13 -25.15
CA ARG A 166 -11.44 8.01 -24.84
C ARG A 166 -11.20 7.03 -26.00
N ASN A 167 -12.00 7.09 -27.07
CA ASN A 167 -11.88 6.18 -28.22
C ASN A 167 -11.07 6.78 -29.38
N LEU A 168 -10.72 8.07 -29.30
CA LEU A 168 -10.03 8.79 -30.36
C LEU A 168 -8.56 9.08 -29.97
N TRP A 169 -7.65 8.22 -30.42
CA TRP A 169 -6.22 8.24 -30.09
C TRP A 169 -5.31 8.58 -31.27
N ALA A 170 -5.82 8.51 -32.49
CA ALA A 170 -5.03 8.83 -33.69
C ALA A 170 -4.99 10.35 -33.88
N PRO A 171 -3.80 10.99 -33.96
CA PRO A 171 -3.69 12.40 -34.24
C PRO A 171 -4.26 12.77 -35.63
N ALA A 172 -5.08 13.81 -35.69
CA ALA A 172 -5.62 14.37 -36.92
C ALA A 172 -5.88 15.87 -36.79
N SER A 173 -5.93 16.60 -37.91
CA SER A 173 -6.21 18.04 -37.90
C SER A 173 -7.59 18.42 -37.35
N THR A 174 -8.49 17.43 -37.22
CA THR A 174 -9.88 17.61 -36.74
C THR A 174 -10.08 17.23 -35.28
N ASN A 175 -9.02 16.76 -34.59
CA ASN A 175 -9.09 16.36 -33.20
C ASN A 175 -7.90 16.90 -32.39
N GLN A 176 -7.89 16.58 -31.09
CA GLN A 176 -6.82 17.00 -30.19
C GLN A 176 -5.98 15.81 -29.64
N ALA A 177 -6.16 14.60 -30.21
CA ALA A 177 -5.29 13.49 -29.92
C ALA A 177 -3.87 13.75 -30.41
N GLY A 178 -2.90 13.25 -29.71
CA GLY A 178 -1.50 13.44 -30.08
C GLY A 178 -0.58 12.45 -29.38
N ASP A 179 0.68 12.53 -29.76
CA ASP A 179 1.74 11.78 -29.13
C ASP A 179 3.08 12.53 -29.19
N THR A 180 3.96 12.21 -28.28
CA THR A 180 5.33 12.71 -28.27
C THR A 180 6.27 11.67 -27.67
N GLU A 181 7.54 11.72 -28.09
CA GLU A 181 8.58 10.92 -27.48
C GLU A 181 9.50 11.82 -26.65
N LEU A 182 9.62 11.52 -25.37
CA LEU A 182 10.46 12.28 -24.46
C LEU A 182 11.93 12.13 -24.84
N GLN A 183 12.65 13.25 -24.85
CA GLN A 183 14.08 13.28 -25.15
C GLN A 183 14.89 12.93 -23.91
N THR A 184 14.91 11.66 -23.57
CA THR A 184 15.62 11.08 -22.41
C THR A 184 16.30 9.78 -22.82
N SER A 185 17.31 9.37 -22.07
CA SER A 185 17.92 8.02 -22.18
C SER A 185 17.18 6.98 -21.35
N GLY A 186 16.31 7.41 -20.45
CA GLY A 186 15.56 6.56 -19.55
C GLY A 186 14.21 6.12 -20.07
N GLN A 187 13.47 5.37 -19.25
CA GLN A 187 12.10 4.95 -19.48
C GLN A 187 11.14 5.69 -18.55
N ILE A 188 9.91 5.89 -18.98
CA ILE A 188 8.87 6.49 -18.15
C ILE A 188 8.49 5.50 -17.04
N MET A 189 8.48 5.97 -15.80
CA MET A 189 8.14 5.19 -14.62
C MET A 189 6.78 5.59 -14.07
N GLN A 190 6.49 6.88 -13.94
CA GLN A 190 5.26 7.36 -13.32
C GLN A 190 4.83 8.71 -13.93
N GLY A 191 3.51 8.90 -14.04
CA GLY A 191 2.90 10.20 -14.31
C GLY A 191 2.02 10.61 -13.15
N ILE A 192 2.13 11.86 -12.71
CA ILE A 192 1.40 12.41 -11.58
C ILE A 192 0.75 13.71 -11.99
N ARG A 193 -0.56 13.80 -11.74
CA ARG A 193 -1.27 15.07 -11.90
C ARG A 193 -0.92 15.99 -10.72
N THR A 194 -0.47 17.18 -11.02
CA THR A 194 -0.22 18.26 -10.08
C THR A 194 -0.93 19.53 -10.54
N ARG A 195 -0.77 20.63 -9.87
CA ARG A 195 -1.51 21.87 -10.16
C ARG A 195 -1.21 22.40 -11.57
N GLY A 196 -2.21 22.29 -12.47
CA GLY A 196 -2.16 22.80 -13.84
C GLY A 196 -1.17 22.11 -14.78
N GLN A 197 -0.62 20.96 -14.39
CA GLN A 197 0.35 20.20 -15.20
C GLN A 197 0.43 18.74 -14.78
N ILE A 198 1.03 17.94 -15.65
CA ILE A 198 1.39 16.55 -15.34
C ILE A 198 2.90 16.47 -15.16
N LEU A 199 3.36 15.98 -14.04
CA LEU A 199 4.75 15.59 -13.84
C LEU A 199 4.95 14.16 -14.34
N ILE A 200 5.90 13.95 -15.24
CA ILE A 200 6.27 12.65 -15.78
C ILE A 200 7.68 12.34 -15.32
N LEU A 201 7.81 11.32 -14.51
CA LEU A 201 9.08 10.83 -13.99
C LEU A 201 9.57 9.66 -14.84
N THR A 202 10.82 9.73 -15.26
CA THR A 202 11.55 8.61 -15.83
C THR A 202 12.51 8.02 -14.77
N ASP A 203 13.21 6.99 -15.10
CA ASP A 203 14.27 6.44 -14.24
C ASP A 203 15.56 7.30 -14.24
N VAL A 204 15.62 8.35 -15.08
CA VAL A 204 16.78 9.27 -15.18
C VAL A 204 16.38 10.74 -14.97
N ASP A 205 15.29 11.19 -15.59
CA ASP A 205 14.92 12.60 -15.71
C ASP A 205 13.47 12.86 -15.24
N ALA A 206 13.12 14.13 -15.08
CA ALA A 206 11.75 14.56 -14.83
C ALA A 206 11.29 15.56 -15.90
N PHE A 207 10.06 15.40 -16.39
CA PHE A 207 9.42 16.24 -17.37
C PHE A 207 8.07 16.75 -16.86
N THR A 208 7.65 17.90 -17.35
CA THR A 208 6.28 18.38 -17.19
C THR A 208 5.57 18.44 -18.52
N ALA A 209 4.28 18.11 -18.51
CA ALA A 209 3.36 18.32 -19.62
C ALA A 209 2.35 19.38 -19.20
N VAL A 210 2.32 20.50 -19.92
CA VAL A 210 1.42 21.64 -19.68
C VAL A 210 0.50 21.78 -20.88
N TYR A 211 -0.80 21.92 -20.61
CA TYR A 211 -1.77 22.18 -21.68
C TYR A 211 -1.55 23.56 -22.28
N SER A 212 -1.34 23.62 -23.60
CA SER A 212 -1.12 24.86 -24.38
C SER A 212 -2.26 25.17 -25.34
N GLY A 213 -3.18 24.23 -25.54
CA GLY A 213 -4.26 24.37 -26.53
C GLY A 213 -3.79 24.16 -27.97
N PRO A 214 -4.74 24.15 -28.91
CA PRO A 214 -4.42 24.00 -30.33
C PRO A 214 -3.48 25.12 -30.84
N PRO A 215 -2.52 24.83 -31.74
CA PRO A 215 -2.32 23.52 -32.39
C PRO A 215 -1.44 22.52 -31.62
N GLU A 216 -0.74 22.92 -30.59
CA GLU A 216 0.29 22.14 -29.92
C GLU A 216 -0.28 21.31 -28.74
N ILE A 217 -1.49 21.33 -28.43
CA ILE A 217 -2.22 20.67 -27.35
C ILE A 217 -1.46 20.58 -26.02
N TYR A 218 -0.28 19.92 -25.96
CA TYR A 218 0.58 19.81 -24.78
C TYR A 218 2.03 20.17 -25.09
N ARG A 219 2.62 20.98 -24.20
CA ARG A 219 4.05 21.29 -24.22
C ARG A 219 4.77 20.45 -23.15
N PHE A 220 5.82 19.76 -23.60
CA PHE A 220 6.66 18.95 -22.72
C PHE A 220 7.98 19.66 -22.45
N THR A 221 8.33 19.82 -21.18
CA THR A 221 9.56 20.48 -20.74
C THR A 221 10.30 19.61 -19.73
N ARG A 222 11.61 19.43 -19.91
CA ARG A 222 12.45 18.78 -18.92
C ARG A 222 12.67 19.73 -17.76
N VAL A 223 12.34 19.31 -16.52
CA VAL A 223 12.42 20.12 -15.30
C VAL A 223 13.45 19.60 -14.31
N GLY A 224 14.05 18.45 -14.58
CA GLY A 224 15.12 17.86 -13.78
C GLY A 224 15.92 16.84 -14.57
N THR A 225 17.22 16.76 -14.25
CA THR A 225 18.15 15.77 -14.80
C THR A 225 18.81 15.01 -13.66
N SER A 226 19.13 13.73 -13.86
CA SER A 226 19.71 12.87 -12.83
C SER A 226 18.86 12.82 -11.55
N CYS A 227 17.54 12.85 -11.73
CA CYS A 227 16.55 12.84 -10.65
C CYS A 227 15.44 11.82 -10.93
N GLY A 228 15.78 10.71 -11.57
CA GLY A 228 14.82 9.67 -11.91
C GLY A 228 14.27 8.95 -10.67
N THR A 229 13.10 8.33 -10.83
CA THR A 229 12.49 7.49 -9.78
C THR A 229 12.76 6.01 -10.02
N VAL A 230 12.87 5.25 -8.94
CA VAL A 230 13.16 3.80 -8.99
C VAL A 230 11.91 2.94 -9.13
N THR A 231 10.73 3.52 -8.99
CA THR A 231 9.46 2.79 -8.94
C THR A 231 8.32 3.60 -9.56
N SER A 232 7.31 2.90 -10.02
CA SER A 232 6.09 3.52 -10.57
C SER A 232 5.12 4.05 -9.50
N ARG A 233 5.44 3.92 -8.21
CA ARG A 233 4.58 4.31 -7.08
C ARG A 233 5.33 5.10 -5.99
N GLY A 234 6.51 5.62 -6.31
CA GLY A 234 7.40 6.27 -5.35
C GLY A 234 7.19 7.76 -5.18
N ALA A 235 6.17 8.34 -5.80
CA ALA A 235 5.94 9.77 -5.78
C ALA A 235 4.55 10.14 -5.27
N VAL A 236 4.47 11.24 -4.53
CA VAL A 236 3.25 11.75 -3.86
C VAL A 236 3.12 13.25 -4.12
N ASP A 237 1.93 13.67 -4.57
CA ASP A 237 1.57 15.09 -4.67
C ASP A 237 1.08 15.61 -3.31
N THR A 238 1.60 16.78 -2.90
CA THR A 238 1.27 17.46 -1.65
C THR A 238 1.01 18.95 -1.91
N ASP A 239 0.68 19.68 -0.86
CA ASP A 239 0.52 21.14 -0.93
C ASP A 239 1.84 21.89 -1.23
N LYS A 240 3.00 21.27 -0.98
CA LYS A 240 4.33 21.82 -1.26
C LYS A 240 4.88 21.43 -2.63
N GLY A 241 4.27 20.45 -3.29
CA GLY A 241 4.72 19.89 -4.56
C GLY A 241 4.78 18.37 -4.52
N VAL A 242 5.47 17.77 -5.49
CA VAL A 242 5.59 16.32 -5.59
C VAL A 242 6.89 15.85 -4.97
N PHE A 243 6.78 15.06 -3.91
CA PHE A 243 7.90 14.35 -3.31
C PHE A 243 8.08 12.99 -3.94
N PHE A 244 9.32 12.59 -4.21
CA PHE A 244 9.60 11.25 -4.77
C PHE A 244 10.97 10.71 -4.39
N ILE A 245 11.10 9.39 -4.44
CA ILE A 245 12.35 8.68 -4.20
C ILE A 245 13.06 8.35 -5.51
N GLY A 246 14.34 8.65 -5.59
CA GLY A 246 15.23 8.24 -6.66
C GLY A 246 16.15 7.11 -6.25
N GLN A 247 17.18 6.86 -7.05
CA GLN A 247 18.11 5.77 -6.83
C GLN A 247 18.99 5.97 -5.58
N GLU A 248 19.41 7.21 -5.33
CA GLU A 248 20.31 7.56 -4.22
C GLU A 248 19.85 8.77 -3.43
N ASN A 249 18.72 9.39 -3.77
CA ASN A 249 18.26 10.62 -3.13
C ASN A 249 16.73 10.70 -3.10
N PHE A 250 16.24 11.57 -2.22
CA PHE A 250 14.87 12.03 -2.24
C PHE A 250 14.78 13.40 -2.91
N PHE A 251 13.70 13.62 -3.65
CA PHE A 251 13.51 14.81 -4.45
C PHE A 251 12.17 15.47 -4.19
N LEU A 252 12.13 16.79 -4.38
CA LEU A 252 10.94 17.61 -4.41
C LEU A 252 10.83 18.32 -5.76
N PHE A 253 9.73 18.12 -6.46
CA PHE A 253 9.33 18.98 -7.56
C PHE A 253 8.40 20.08 -7.02
N ASN A 254 8.85 21.32 -7.05
CA ASN A 254 8.14 22.49 -6.48
C ASN A 254 7.16 23.19 -7.44
N GLY A 255 6.88 22.56 -8.58
CA GLY A 255 6.05 23.13 -9.65
C GLY A 255 6.85 23.69 -10.83
N ASN A 256 8.14 23.98 -10.67
CA ASN A 256 9.02 24.49 -11.74
C ASN A 256 10.27 23.62 -11.92
N THR A 257 10.92 23.24 -10.86
CA THR A 257 12.20 22.52 -10.89
C THR A 257 12.21 21.41 -9.86
N VAL A 258 13.06 20.41 -10.10
CA VAL A 258 13.34 19.33 -9.13
C VAL A 258 14.52 19.75 -8.27
N GLN A 259 14.39 19.56 -6.96
CA GLN A 259 15.40 19.81 -5.93
C GLN A 259 15.67 18.56 -5.13
N THR A 260 16.91 18.31 -4.78
CA THR A 260 17.28 17.24 -3.85
C THR A 260 16.94 17.65 -2.42
N ILE A 261 16.33 16.76 -1.66
CA ILE A 261 16.02 16.95 -0.26
C ILE A 261 17.19 16.41 0.56
N LYS A 262 17.72 17.22 1.47
CA LYS A 262 18.74 16.75 2.41
C LYS A 262 18.12 15.69 3.33
N CYS A 263 18.77 14.53 3.40
CA CYS A 263 18.33 13.42 4.24
C CYS A 263 19.38 13.10 5.29
N ASP A 264 19.03 13.30 6.57
CA ASP A 264 19.97 13.04 7.68
C ASP A 264 20.15 11.55 7.98
N VAL A 265 19.29 10.70 7.44
CA VAL A 265 19.35 9.22 7.53
C VAL A 265 19.67 8.56 6.17
N HIS A 266 20.27 9.32 5.25
CA HIS A 266 20.56 8.93 3.89
C HIS A 266 21.29 7.58 3.79
N ASP A 267 22.44 7.47 4.43
CA ASP A 267 23.29 6.28 4.34
C ASP A 267 22.62 5.04 4.97
N TYR A 268 21.81 5.26 6.00
CA TYR A 268 21.02 4.20 6.61
C TYR A 268 19.97 3.64 5.64
N ILE A 269 19.25 4.52 4.94
CA ILE A 269 18.18 4.11 4.03
C ILE A 269 18.74 3.48 2.75
N PHE A 270 19.60 4.20 2.02
CA PHE A 270 20.09 3.76 0.73
C PHE A 270 21.12 2.62 0.82
N GLY A 271 21.76 2.43 1.99
CA GLY A 271 22.55 1.24 2.29
C GLY A 271 21.75 0.00 2.65
N ASP A 272 20.48 0.17 3.03
CA ASP A 272 19.59 -0.91 3.49
C ASP A 272 18.55 -1.34 2.44
N ILE A 273 18.25 -0.53 1.43
CA ILE A 273 17.27 -0.87 0.40
C ILE A 273 17.71 -2.09 -0.41
N ASN A 274 16.82 -3.10 -0.52
CA ASN A 274 17.03 -4.21 -1.44
C ASN A 274 16.78 -3.74 -2.89
N THR A 275 17.86 -3.45 -3.61
CA THR A 275 17.81 -2.95 -4.99
C THR A 275 17.17 -3.92 -5.97
N SER A 276 17.21 -5.23 -5.70
CA SER A 276 16.54 -6.23 -6.55
C SER A 276 15.02 -6.21 -6.40
N GLN A 277 14.49 -5.61 -5.35
CA GLN A 277 13.07 -5.48 -5.05
C GLN A 277 12.57 -4.01 -5.05
N GLN A 278 13.37 -3.08 -5.54
CA GLN A 278 13.06 -1.64 -5.53
C GLN A 278 11.74 -1.26 -6.23
N THR A 279 11.27 -2.07 -7.18
CA THR A 279 10.00 -1.85 -7.86
C THR A 279 8.78 -1.98 -6.93
N LYS A 280 8.96 -2.60 -5.76
CA LYS A 280 7.91 -2.71 -4.72
C LYS A 280 7.78 -1.45 -3.88
N ILE A 281 8.77 -0.57 -3.88
CA ILE A 281 8.75 0.69 -3.14
C ILE A 281 7.52 1.51 -3.56
N TRP A 282 6.81 2.02 -2.57
CA TRP A 282 5.66 2.89 -2.79
C TRP A 282 5.62 4.01 -1.74
N ALA A 283 4.93 5.08 -2.07
CA ALA A 283 4.83 6.26 -1.23
C ALA A 283 3.38 6.63 -0.92
N MET A 284 3.19 7.27 0.23
CA MET A 284 1.91 7.81 0.65
C MET A 284 2.11 9.12 1.41
N GLY A 285 1.25 10.11 1.16
CA GLY A 285 1.18 11.32 1.95
C GLY A 285 0.27 11.17 3.16
N ILE A 286 0.67 11.80 4.28
CA ILE A 286 -0.16 11.99 5.47
C ILE A 286 -0.31 13.49 5.70
N PRO A 287 -1.21 14.16 4.96
CA PRO A 287 -1.34 15.64 5.01
C PRO A 287 -1.70 16.16 6.39
N GLN A 288 -2.30 15.33 7.23
CA GLN A 288 -2.67 15.66 8.60
C GLN A 288 -1.46 16.11 9.44
N TYR A 289 -0.31 15.50 9.19
CA TYR A 289 0.95 15.78 9.91
C TYR A 289 1.99 16.49 9.04
N GLY A 290 1.74 16.64 7.74
CA GLY A 290 2.72 17.19 6.81
C GLY A 290 3.82 16.21 6.46
N GLU A 291 3.47 14.95 6.34
CA GLU A 291 4.44 13.87 6.14
C GLU A 291 4.29 13.19 4.79
N VAL A 292 5.40 12.70 4.25
CA VAL A 292 5.46 11.76 3.14
C VAL A 292 6.22 10.51 3.59
N TRP A 293 5.59 9.36 3.39
CA TRP A 293 6.12 8.06 3.79
C TRP A 293 6.50 7.24 2.56
N TRP A 294 7.70 6.65 2.55
CA TRP A 294 8.15 5.66 1.58
C TRP A 294 8.34 4.34 2.28
N PHE A 295 7.66 3.33 1.79
CA PHE A 295 7.76 1.95 2.28
C PHE A 295 8.69 1.18 1.36
N TYR A 296 9.65 0.45 1.92
CA TYR A 296 10.68 -0.24 1.15
C TYR A 296 11.05 -1.59 1.76
N PRO A 297 11.53 -2.55 0.94
CA PRO A 297 12.12 -3.80 1.42
C PRO A 297 13.56 -3.55 1.87
N SER A 298 13.91 -3.99 3.08
CA SER A 298 15.29 -3.94 3.59
C SER A 298 16.20 -4.93 2.84
N ALA A 299 17.51 -4.79 2.99
CA ALA A 299 18.51 -5.55 2.26
C ALA A 299 18.31 -7.09 2.30
N ASN A 300 17.77 -7.59 3.41
CA ASN A 300 17.52 -9.02 3.63
C ASN A 300 16.08 -9.45 3.40
N SER A 301 15.20 -8.53 2.98
CA SER A 301 13.78 -8.79 2.75
C SER A 301 13.43 -8.81 1.27
N ILE A 302 12.55 -9.74 0.89
CA ILE A 302 11.96 -9.77 -0.46
C ILE A 302 10.61 -9.03 -0.51
N GLU A 303 10.05 -8.65 0.64
CA GLU A 303 8.81 -7.88 0.78
C GLU A 303 9.06 -6.62 1.62
N ILE A 304 8.11 -5.69 1.56
CA ILE A 304 8.19 -4.44 2.31
C ILE A 304 8.11 -4.73 3.81
N ASP A 305 9.11 -4.29 4.54
CA ASP A 305 9.26 -4.46 5.99
C ASP A 305 9.68 -3.19 6.72
N ARG A 306 10.05 -2.13 5.99
CA ARG A 306 10.51 -0.87 6.57
C ARG A 306 9.86 0.33 5.91
N TYR A 307 9.94 1.46 6.59
CA TYR A 307 9.56 2.75 6.05
C TYR A 307 10.54 3.85 6.46
N VAL A 308 10.56 4.89 5.65
CA VAL A 308 11.11 6.19 5.98
C VAL A 308 10.04 7.23 5.77
N ALA A 309 9.91 8.17 6.70
CA ALA A 309 8.97 9.28 6.60
C ALA A 309 9.72 10.61 6.70
N TYR A 310 9.26 11.57 5.93
CA TYR A 310 9.75 12.95 5.94
C TYR A 310 8.64 13.90 6.33
N ASP A 311 8.82 14.58 7.46
CA ASP A 311 8.00 15.72 7.84
C ASP A 311 8.52 16.96 7.10
N TYR A 312 7.76 17.42 6.11
CA TYR A 312 8.14 18.56 5.26
C TYR A 312 7.80 19.92 5.88
N ASN A 313 7.14 19.97 7.02
CA ASN A 313 6.92 21.20 7.76
C ASN A 313 8.09 21.50 8.70
N GLU A 314 8.59 20.48 9.39
CA GLU A 314 9.67 20.59 10.37
C GLU A 314 11.04 20.18 9.82
N ASN A 315 11.10 19.61 8.61
CA ASN A 315 12.30 19.06 7.97
C ASN A 315 12.98 17.95 8.79
N HIS A 316 12.18 17.02 9.31
CA HIS A 316 12.67 15.90 10.09
C HIS A 316 12.43 14.58 9.37
N TRP A 317 13.36 13.65 9.58
CA TRP A 317 13.27 12.30 9.06
C TRP A 317 12.97 11.29 10.17
N MET A 318 12.09 10.35 9.87
CA MET A 318 11.72 9.26 10.76
C MET A 318 11.92 7.95 10.02
N ILE A 319 12.32 6.91 10.75
CA ILE A 319 12.52 5.57 10.22
C ILE A 319 11.79 4.56 11.11
N GLY A 320 11.36 3.48 10.54
CA GLY A 320 10.73 2.42 11.31
C GLY A 320 10.55 1.12 10.53
N GLU A 321 10.07 0.12 11.25
CA GLU A 321 9.76 -1.20 10.71
C GLU A 321 8.24 -1.35 10.62
N LEU A 322 7.75 -1.56 9.40
CA LEU A 322 6.31 -1.70 9.16
C LEU A 322 6.07 -2.40 7.82
N SER A 323 5.45 -3.57 7.87
CA SER A 323 5.09 -4.35 6.69
C SER A 323 3.79 -3.83 6.08
N ARG A 324 3.88 -2.89 5.14
CA ARG A 324 2.73 -2.32 4.44
C ARG A 324 2.97 -2.28 2.96
N THR A 325 2.16 -3.00 2.21
CA THR A 325 2.34 -3.18 0.76
C THR A 325 1.58 -2.18 -0.10
N SER A 326 0.58 -1.55 0.47
CA SER A 326 -0.21 -0.49 -0.16
C SER A 326 -1.01 0.28 0.88
N GLY A 327 -1.50 1.46 0.51
CA GLY A 327 -2.33 2.26 1.41
C GLY A 327 -3.11 3.34 0.70
N VAL A 328 -4.08 3.89 1.42
CA VAL A 328 -4.89 5.04 1.03
C VAL A 328 -4.80 6.07 2.14
N GLN A 329 -4.49 7.29 1.76
CA GLN A 329 -4.47 8.40 2.70
C GLN A 329 -5.88 8.70 3.24
N ARG A 330 -5.94 9.46 4.32
CA ARG A 330 -7.19 10.02 4.85
C ARG A 330 -7.92 10.79 3.75
N GLY A 331 -9.14 10.40 3.48
CA GLY A 331 -10.01 11.03 2.49
C GLY A 331 -11.45 10.99 2.99
N VAL A 332 -12.26 10.09 2.46
CA VAL A 332 -13.63 9.83 2.93
C VAL A 332 -13.61 9.18 4.33
N PHE A 333 -12.61 8.36 4.61
CA PHE A 333 -12.44 7.70 5.90
C PHE A 333 -11.69 8.60 6.88
N ARG A 334 -11.98 8.41 8.18
CA ARG A 334 -11.39 9.21 9.25
C ARG A 334 -9.88 9.00 9.39
N TYR A 335 -9.41 7.80 9.15
CA TYR A 335 -8.03 7.38 9.33
C TYR A 335 -7.42 6.86 8.02
N PRO A 336 -6.11 6.97 7.82
CA PRO A 336 -5.42 6.27 6.74
C PRO A 336 -5.61 4.77 6.89
N MET A 337 -5.71 4.06 5.77
CA MET A 337 -5.80 2.60 5.76
C MET A 337 -4.65 2.02 4.95
N MET A 338 -4.03 0.98 5.48
CA MET A 338 -2.93 0.29 4.81
C MET A 338 -3.15 -1.22 4.86
N ALA A 339 -2.74 -1.90 3.77
CA ALA A 339 -2.71 -3.34 3.72
C ALA A 339 -1.38 -3.86 4.26
N ASP A 340 -1.44 -4.74 5.23
CA ASP A 340 -0.25 -5.46 5.70
C ASP A 340 -0.08 -6.79 4.95
N TRP A 341 1.11 -7.35 5.10
CA TRP A 341 1.41 -8.70 4.67
C TRP A 341 2.16 -9.41 5.80
N ASP A 342 1.62 -10.54 6.21
CA ASP A 342 2.33 -11.52 7.02
C ASP A 342 2.30 -12.88 6.30
N THR A 343 2.95 -13.87 6.87
CA THR A 343 3.05 -15.21 6.28
C THR A 343 1.72 -15.97 6.21
N THR A 344 0.68 -15.47 6.87
CA THR A 344 -0.59 -16.18 7.05
C THR A 344 -1.81 -15.40 6.54
N HIS A 345 -1.80 -14.06 6.67
CA HIS A 345 -2.96 -13.22 6.37
C HIS A 345 -2.54 -11.88 5.76
N ALA A 346 -3.35 -11.36 4.84
CA ALA A 346 -3.29 -9.98 4.38
C ALA A 346 -4.48 -9.23 4.99
N ASN A 347 -4.22 -8.29 5.88
CA ASN A 347 -5.24 -7.50 6.56
C ASN A 347 -5.22 -6.05 6.10
N ILE A 348 -6.35 -5.38 6.18
CA ILE A 348 -6.43 -3.93 6.06
C ILE A 348 -6.50 -3.36 7.48
N LYS A 349 -5.57 -2.48 7.81
CA LYS A 349 -5.46 -1.83 9.11
C LYS A 349 -5.70 -0.33 9.01
N GLU A 350 -6.41 0.21 9.97
CA GLU A 350 -6.47 1.66 10.18
C GLU A 350 -5.21 2.12 10.92
N HIS A 351 -4.62 3.20 10.43
CA HIS A 351 -3.43 3.82 11.01
C HIS A 351 -3.78 5.11 11.72
N GLU A 352 -2.89 5.58 12.59
CA GLU A 352 -3.06 6.80 13.39
C GLU A 352 -4.26 6.72 14.36
N VAL A 353 -4.52 5.51 14.90
CA VAL A 353 -5.56 5.24 15.88
C VAL A 353 -4.95 4.96 17.24
N GLY A 354 -4.98 5.96 18.14
CA GLY A 354 -4.41 5.83 19.49
C GLY A 354 -2.88 5.95 19.52
N TYR A 355 -2.26 5.32 20.50
CA TYR A 355 -0.82 5.46 20.78
C TYR A 355 -0.06 4.13 20.75
N ASN A 356 -0.70 3.07 20.31
CA ASN A 356 -0.07 1.77 20.16
C ASN A 356 0.80 1.73 18.89
N VAL A 357 1.88 1.01 18.95
CA VAL A 357 2.76 0.74 17.82
C VAL A 357 2.79 -0.76 17.53
N ASP A 358 2.89 -1.12 16.26
CA ASP A 358 2.88 -2.54 15.85
C ASP A 358 4.16 -3.25 16.31
N ASN A 359 5.31 -2.59 16.22
CA ASN A 359 6.61 -3.17 16.53
C ASN A 359 7.49 -2.20 17.32
N GLY A 360 8.20 -2.74 18.30
CA GLY A 360 9.21 -2.02 19.06
C GLY A 360 8.68 -0.90 19.94
N ALA A 361 9.50 0.09 20.19
CA ALA A 361 9.16 1.27 20.95
C ALA A 361 9.54 2.53 20.17
N ILE A 362 8.72 3.56 20.26
CA ILE A 362 9.00 4.87 19.66
C ILE A 362 10.18 5.47 20.39
N PHE A 363 11.19 5.92 19.66
CA PHE A 363 12.34 6.61 20.23
C PHE A 363 12.84 7.75 19.33
N ALA A 364 13.53 8.68 19.95
CA ALA A 364 14.35 9.67 19.27
C ALA A 364 15.80 9.56 19.80
N GLU A 365 16.77 9.57 18.90
CA GLU A 365 18.20 9.48 19.23
C GLU A 365 18.96 10.58 18.50
N THR A 366 19.82 11.32 19.24
CA THR A 366 20.66 12.35 18.64
C THR A 366 21.87 11.72 17.95
N GLY A 367 22.43 12.42 16.98
CA GLY A 367 23.81 12.15 16.56
C GLY A 367 24.82 12.40 17.71
N PRO A 368 26.10 12.03 17.49
CA PRO A 368 27.15 12.36 18.49
C PRO A 368 27.31 13.87 18.67
N ILE A 369 27.08 14.36 19.87
CA ILE A 369 27.22 15.76 20.24
C ILE A 369 28.48 15.89 21.05
N SER A 370 29.35 16.85 20.73
CA SER A 370 30.53 17.16 21.53
C SER A 370 30.11 17.87 22.80
N ILE A 371 30.48 17.31 23.95
CA ILE A 371 30.34 17.95 25.27
C ILE A 371 31.71 18.40 25.75
N GLY A 372 31.87 19.59 26.25
CA GLY A 372 33.17 20.13 26.69
C GLY A 372 34.05 20.62 25.53
N ASN A 373 33.48 21.32 24.55
CA ASN A 373 34.17 21.94 23.40
C ASN A 373 34.99 20.96 22.52
N GLY A 374 34.67 19.65 22.57
CA GLY A 374 35.32 18.63 21.74
C GLY A 374 36.66 18.13 22.24
N ASP A 375 37.49 18.99 22.83
CA ASP A 375 38.85 18.66 23.31
C ASP A 375 38.87 18.21 24.76
N GLN A 376 37.90 18.65 25.55
CA GLN A 376 37.84 18.37 26.97
C GLN A 376 36.84 17.27 27.29
N ILE A 377 37.18 16.49 28.31
CA ILE A 377 36.22 15.56 28.90
C ILE A 377 35.22 16.37 29.71
N ALA A 378 33.96 16.16 29.51
CA ALA A 378 32.91 16.67 30.38
C ALA A 378 32.35 15.55 31.25
N LYS A 379 32.09 15.88 32.52
CA LYS A 379 31.39 15.00 33.44
C LYS A 379 29.98 15.53 33.60
N VAL A 380 28.99 14.71 33.21
CA VAL A 380 27.58 14.98 33.45
C VAL A 380 27.27 14.56 34.89
N THR A 381 26.57 15.39 35.63
CA THR A 381 26.17 15.15 37.03
C THR A 381 24.66 14.98 37.19
N SER A 382 23.86 15.65 36.37
CA SER A 382 22.42 15.48 36.35
C SER A 382 21.82 15.92 35.02
N VAL A 383 20.61 15.50 34.80
CA VAL A 383 19.77 15.88 33.65
C VAL A 383 18.52 16.56 34.18
N ILE A 384 18.16 17.67 33.60
CA ILE A 384 16.89 18.37 33.85
C ILE A 384 16.00 18.16 32.63
N PRO A 385 15.03 17.24 32.69
CA PRO A 385 14.07 17.00 31.61
C PRO A 385 13.07 18.16 31.53
N ASP A 386 12.33 18.22 30.41
CA ASP A 386 11.20 19.12 30.35
C ASP A 386 10.02 18.63 31.20
N GLU A 387 9.00 19.46 31.37
CA GLU A 387 7.84 19.16 32.22
C GLU A 387 6.94 18.06 31.73
N VAL A 388 6.94 17.78 30.40
CA VAL A 388 5.95 16.91 29.72
C VAL A 388 6.43 15.47 29.59
N THR A 389 7.72 15.21 29.62
CA THR A 389 8.33 13.88 29.40
C THR A 389 8.46 13.03 30.65
N GLN A 390 8.17 13.59 31.84
CA GLN A 390 8.38 12.87 33.10
C GLN A 390 7.45 11.66 33.24
N GLY A 391 8.05 10.48 33.43
CA GLY A 391 7.33 9.23 33.66
C GLY A 391 6.82 8.50 32.41
N ASP A 392 6.84 9.11 31.25
CA ASP A 392 6.35 8.51 29.99
C ASP A 392 7.47 8.00 29.09
N VAL A 393 8.70 8.40 29.38
CA VAL A 393 9.88 8.03 28.59
C VAL A 393 11.04 7.58 29.48
N ASN A 394 11.94 6.81 28.91
CA ASN A 394 13.26 6.55 29.46
C ASN A 394 14.34 7.24 28.64
N MET A 395 15.40 7.70 29.31
CA MET A 395 16.57 8.29 28.70
C MET A 395 17.75 7.34 28.78
N THR A 396 18.46 7.14 27.69
CA THR A 396 19.74 6.43 27.65
C THR A 396 20.78 7.31 27.03
N PHE A 397 21.95 7.39 27.66
CA PHE A 397 23.08 8.17 27.16
C PHE A 397 24.18 7.22 26.71
N LYS A 398 24.76 7.48 25.56
CA LYS A 398 25.93 6.76 25.04
C LYS A 398 27.08 7.72 24.94
N THR A 399 28.21 7.39 25.59
CA THR A 399 29.40 8.24 25.61
C THR A 399 30.60 7.57 24.97
N ARG A 400 31.47 8.36 24.38
CA ARG A 400 32.78 7.93 23.87
C ARG A 400 33.81 9.04 24.07
N PHE A 401 35.08 8.64 24.11
CA PHE A 401 36.18 9.58 24.28
C PHE A 401 36.81 10.01 22.95
N HIS A 402 36.81 9.11 21.96
CA HIS A 402 37.27 9.41 20.59
C HIS A 402 36.21 9.02 19.57
N PRO A 403 36.18 9.64 18.38
CA PRO A 403 35.15 9.40 17.38
C PRO A 403 34.98 7.94 16.94
N ASN A 404 36.06 7.14 17.03
CA ASN A 404 36.06 5.75 16.63
C ASN A 404 35.98 4.76 17.80
N ASP A 405 35.84 5.24 19.03
CA ASP A 405 35.73 4.38 20.20
C ASP A 405 34.36 3.70 20.26
N THR A 406 34.34 2.53 20.89
CA THR A 406 33.12 1.87 21.27
C THR A 406 32.31 2.74 22.24
N GLU A 407 31.02 2.91 21.96
CA GLU A 407 30.14 3.69 22.84
C GLU A 407 29.85 2.93 24.14
N THR A 408 29.94 3.63 25.26
CA THR A 408 29.51 3.12 26.57
C THR A 408 28.10 3.63 26.88
N SER A 409 27.18 2.71 27.16
CA SER A 409 25.79 3.05 27.46
C SER A 409 25.56 3.25 28.94
N HIS A 410 24.81 4.32 29.29
CA HIS A 410 24.42 4.70 30.66
C HIS A 410 22.90 4.85 30.74
N GLY A 411 22.29 4.21 31.71
CA GLY A 411 20.84 4.15 31.88
C GLY A 411 20.26 2.76 31.57
N PRO A 412 18.95 2.62 31.34
CA PRO A 412 17.97 3.70 31.17
C PRO A 412 17.67 4.48 32.46
N PHE A 413 17.52 5.78 32.35
CA PHE A 413 17.08 6.66 33.44
C PHE A 413 15.63 7.06 33.25
N THR A 414 14.81 6.97 34.27
CA THR A 414 13.46 7.54 34.25
C THR A 414 13.55 9.03 34.58
N PRO A 415 13.05 9.93 33.72
CA PRO A 415 13.11 11.36 33.97
C PRO A 415 12.44 11.76 35.26
N ALA A 416 13.18 12.52 36.08
CA ALA A 416 12.71 13.23 37.27
C ALA A 416 13.37 14.63 37.26
N ASN A 417 12.91 15.54 38.06
CA ASN A 417 13.43 16.88 38.05
C ASN A 417 14.16 17.23 39.40
N PRO A 418 15.50 17.19 39.44
CA PRO A 418 16.46 16.69 38.43
C PRO A 418 16.62 15.15 38.45
N THR A 419 17.09 14.58 37.35
CA THR A 419 17.52 13.18 37.29
C THR A 419 19.00 13.07 37.59
N ASP A 420 19.40 12.33 38.62
CA ASP A 420 20.79 12.04 38.91
C ASP A 420 21.36 11.08 37.84
N ALA A 421 22.27 11.57 37.03
CA ALA A 421 22.93 10.83 35.97
C ALA A 421 24.42 11.17 35.98
N ARG A 422 25.27 10.15 36.23
CA ARG A 422 26.71 10.33 36.39
C ARG A 422 27.49 9.57 35.34
N PHE A 423 28.02 10.28 34.38
CA PHE A 423 28.89 9.72 33.35
C PHE A 423 29.86 10.76 32.80
N SER A 424 30.87 10.32 32.07
CA SER A 424 31.89 11.18 31.48
C SER A 424 32.15 10.81 30.04
N GLY A 425 32.50 11.78 29.20
CA GLY A 425 32.87 11.56 27.81
C GLY A 425 33.25 12.85 27.11
N ARG A 426 33.71 12.76 25.87
CA ARG A 426 33.90 13.92 24.98
C ARG A 426 32.71 14.06 24.02
N GLN A 427 32.15 12.93 23.60
CA GLN A 427 30.98 12.90 22.76
C GLN A 427 29.85 12.13 23.46
N LEU A 428 28.65 12.60 23.24
CA LEU A 428 27.42 12.07 23.84
C LEU A 428 26.38 11.88 22.77
N ARG A 429 25.68 10.74 22.82
CA ARG A 429 24.38 10.56 22.14
C ARG A 429 23.33 10.37 23.21
N MET A 430 22.17 10.94 23.00
CA MET A 430 21.00 10.77 23.86
C MET A 430 19.89 10.08 23.11
N LYS A 431 19.38 9.00 23.67
CA LYS A 431 18.19 8.30 23.20
C LYS A 431 17.08 8.50 24.23
N VAL A 432 15.94 8.95 23.76
CA VAL A 432 14.69 9.01 24.52
C VAL A 432 13.74 8.00 23.93
N GLN A 433 13.15 7.15 24.76
CA GLN A 433 12.32 6.04 24.32
C GLN A 433 11.04 5.98 25.15
N GLY A 434 9.88 5.90 24.48
CA GLY A 434 8.58 5.70 25.14
C GLY A 434 8.53 4.38 25.91
N VAL A 435 7.97 4.39 27.13
CA VAL A 435 7.85 3.21 27.98
C VAL A 435 6.46 2.61 28.01
N ARG A 436 5.48 3.35 27.51
CA ARG A 436 4.08 2.93 27.42
C ARG A 436 3.36 3.57 26.22
N PRO A 437 2.24 3.01 25.77
CA PRO A 437 1.38 3.66 24.79
C PRO A 437 0.76 4.92 25.39
N ALA A 438 1.35 6.08 25.14
CA ALA A 438 0.89 7.37 25.62
C ALA A 438 1.32 8.48 24.65
N ASN A 439 0.59 9.58 24.68
CA ASN A 439 1.04 10.79 24.00
C ASN A 439 2.15 11.43 24.84
N TRP A 440 3.39 11.34 24.39
CA TRP A 440 4.52 11.97 25.04
C TRP A 440 5.22 12.97 24.11
N ARG A 441 5.83 13.95 24.70
CA ARG A 441 6.53 15.02 23.99
C ARG A 441 7.91 15.22 24.62
N VAL A 442 8.94 15.27 23.81
CA VAL A 442 10.30 15.62 24.22
C VAL A 442 10.53 17.09 23.90
N GLY A 443 10.77 17.89 24.91
CA GLY A 443 11.19 19.28 24.78
C GLY A 443 12.69 19.47 25.05
N VAL A 444 13.06 20.63 25.51
CA VAL A 444 14.46 20.98 25.77
C VAL A 444 14.97 20.28 27.02
N MET A 445 15.93 19.36 26.86
CA MET A 445 16.64 18.74 27.97
C MET A 445 17.94 19.47 28.26
N ARG A 446 18.23 19.69 29.52
CA ARG A 446 19.45 20.39 29.99
C ARG A 446 20.33 19.41 30.71
N LEU A 447 21.62 19.41 30.36
CA LEU A 447 22.64 18.65 31.05
C LEU A 447 23.43 19.57 31.99
N GLN A 448 23.57 19.17 33.26
CA GLN A 448 24.53 19.82 34.16
C GLN A 448 25.86 19.14 33.97
N THR A 449 26.83 19.93 33.52
CA THR A 449 28.17 19.43 33.20
C THR A 449 29.23 20.12 34.05
N VAL A 450 30.27 19.39 34.39
CA VAL A 450 31.48 19.91 35.02
C VAL A 450 32.66 19.61 34.09
N ALA A 451 33.50 20.60 33.83
CA ALA A 451 34.69 20.42 33.03
C ALA A 451 35.64 19.37 33.66
N GLY A 452 36.05 18.40 32.85
CA GLY A 452 37.08 17.44 33.21
C GLY A 452 38.45 17.82 32.64
N GLY A 453 39.42 16.95 32.80
CA GLY A 453 40.75 17.14 32.19
C GLY A 453 40.76 16.86 30.68
N ASN A 454 41.90 17.20 30.06
CA ASN A 454 42.14 16.96 28.61
C ASN A 454 42.67 15.54 28.29
N ARG A 455 42.69 14.64 29.27
CA ARG A 455 43.19 13.26 29.10
C ARG A 455 42.08 12.25 29.01
#